data_89a5ba9590328aa09fb02e6fed335a6d
#
_entry.id   89a5ba9590328aa09fb02e6fed335a6d
#
_cell.length_a   1.000
_cell.length_b   1.000
_cell.length_c   1.000
_cell.angle_alpha   90.00
_cell.angle_beta   90.00
_cell.angle_gamma   90.00
#
_symmetry.space_group_name_H-M   'P 1'
#
loop_
_entity.id
_entity.type
_entity.pdbx_description
1 polymer ?
#
loop_
_entity_poly.entity_id
_entity_poly.type
_entity_poly.pdbx_seq_one_letter_code
_entity_poly.pdbx_strand_id
1 'polypeptide(L)'
;MPTWERRGTLLRRENGYKGGVRWKYLIAVSSAVCVAAISLFVPSAAAAPSPRVDAERPLGGRAIQLDVFSPAMNRVITNRVIPAAGGGPAPTIYLLTGIGGGTDGISWWDDTDVRHFFADKNVNVVMPIGGAYTMYTDWHTDDPALGRARWQTYLTAELPAVVDARFATTGRNAIAGVSMSGGSAVDLAIQAPGRYRAVASYSGCPWSADTAGVAMVAAQVVRGGGHPGNMWGPPGGPGWQAHDAFRHASRLAGKTVYLSAASGIPGAIDRGWGFPPVEAVASACTSAFAGRLAELGVGTVHIDRPAGAHTWGQFEYDLHDSWPHIARAIGA
;
A
#
# COMPACT_ATOMS: atom_id res chain seq x y z
N MET A 1 -28.47 8.52 -53.59
CA MET A 1 -29.21 9.47 -54.51
C MET A 1 -30.12 10.34 -53.69
N PRO A 2 -30.24 11.65 -53.94
CA PRO A 2 -29.33 12.63 -54.57
C PRO A 2 -28.93 13.72 -53.56
N THR A 3 -27.71 14.26 -53.53
CA THR A 3 -27.18 15.47 -54.23
C THR A 3 -28.06 16.69 -54.21
N TRP A 4 -27.53 17.83 -53.72
CA TRP A 4 -27.57 19.15 -54.36
C TRP A 4 -26.53 20.08 -53.76
N GLU A 5 -25.54 20.43 -54.62
CA GLU A 5 -24.69 21.63 -54.59
C GLU A 5 -25.46 22.88 -54.99
N ARG A 6 -24.98 24.07 -54.64
CA ARG A 6 -24.66 25.27 -55.45
C ARG A 6 -24.25 26.42 -54.52
N ARG A 7 -23.05 26.95 -54.63
CA ARG A 7 -22.47 27.94 -55.56
C ARG A 7 -23.23 29.28 -55.65
N GLY A 8 -22.46 30.34 -55.55
CA GLY A 8 -22.78 31.71 -56.02
C GLY A 8 -22.01 32.77 -55.22
N THR A 9 -20.84 33.16 -55.54
CA THR A 9 -20.25 34.07 -56.55
C THR A 9 -20.40 35.57 -56.23
N LEU A 10 -19.25 36.20 -55.96
CA LEU A 10 -18.69 37.52 -56.32
C LEU A 10 -19.63 38.74 -56.47
N LEU A 11 -19.20 39.86 -55.88
CA LEU A 11 -18.95 41.08 -56.70
C LEU A 11 -18.08 42.11 -55.92
N ARG A 12 -17.05 42.53 -56.63
CA ARG A 12 -16.12 43.66 -56.45
C ARG A 12 -16.80 44.97 -56.71
N ARG A 13 -16.42 46.05 -56.04
CA ARG A 13 -16.40 47.42 -56.67
C ARG A 13 -15.35 48.30 -56.00
N GLU A 14 -14.37 48.70 -56.76
CA GLU A 14 -13.49 49.84 -56.53
C GLU A 14 -14.14 51.12 -56.86
N ASN A 15 -13.69 52.21 -56.25
CA ASN A 15 -13.42 53.57 -56.79
C ASN A 15 -13.14 54.45 -55.55
N GLY A 16 -12.08 55.09 -55.35
CA GLY A 16 -11.28 56.00 -56.18
C GLY A 16 -11.75 57.42 -56.05
N TYR A 17 -11.08 58.33 -55.30
CA TYR A 17 -10.68 59.65 -55.76
C TYR A 17 -9.76 60.37 -54.77
N LYS A 18 -8.90 61.19 -55.37
CA LYS A 18 -7.76 61.95 -54.91
C LYS A 18 -8.18 63.24 -54.17
N GLY A 19 -7.23 63.77 -53.39
CA GLY A 19 -7.26 65.20 -53.09
C GLY A 19 -6.40 65.56 -51.88
N GLY A 20 -5.20 66.07 -52.10
CA GLY A 20 -4.30 66.54 -51.08
C GLY A 20 -4.63 67.90 -50.48
N VAL A 21 -3.98 68.26 -49.47
CA VAL A 21 -3.27 69.52 -49.19
C VAL A 21 -2.52 69.43 -47.88
N ARG A 22 -1.31 69.90 -47.92
CA ARG A 22 -0.32 70.04 -46.81
C ARG A 22 -0.86 71.00 -45.73
N TRP A 23 -0.55 70.65 -44.45
CA TRP A 23 -0.09 71.69 -43.51
C TRP A 23 0.76 71.04 -42.41
N LYS A 24 1.93 71.59 -42.23
CA LYS A 24 2.93 71.21 -41.17
C LYS A 24 2.52 71.87 -39.85
N TYR A 25 2.38 71.15 -38.82
CA TYR A 25 2.67 71.61 -37.45
C TYR A 25 3.32 70.47 -36.69
N LEU A 26 4.56 70.75 -36.30
CA LEU A 26 5.30 69.98 -35.31
C LEU A 26 4.73 70.30 -33.94
N ILE A 27 4.18 69.32 -33.28
CA ILE A 27 3.96 69.34 -31.84
C ILE A 27 4.68 68.11 -31.27
N ALA A 28 5.83 68.42 -30.61
CA ALA A 28 6.52 67.42 -29.80
C ALA A 28 5.69 67.16 -28.54
N VAL A 29 5.08 66.02 -28.46
CA VAL A 29 4.48 65.54 -27.20
C VAL A 29 5.41 64.51 -26.63
N SER A 30 6.12 64.92 -25.60
CA SER A 30 6.92 64.02 -24.77
C SER A 30 6.02 63.10 -23.96
N SER A 31 5.78 61.93 -24.45
CA SER A 31 5.03 60.88 -23.72
C SER A 31 6.02 60.19 -22.75
N ALA A 32 6.00 60.60 -21.50
CA ALA A 32 6.62 59.87 -20.42
C ALA A 32 5.83 58.54 -20.22
N VAL A 33 6.38 57.45 -20.72
CA VAL A 33 5.83 56.12 -20.46
C VAL A 33 6.25 55.72 -19.02
N CYS A 34 5.34 55.91 -18.07
CA CYS A 34 5.44 55.29 -16.77
C CYS A 34 5.22 53.76 -16.93
N VAL A 35 6.27 53.00 -17.03
CA VAL A 35 6.19 51.53 -16.90
C VAL A 35 5.95 51.22 -15.41
N ALA A 36 4.70 51.09 -15.04
CA ALA A 36 4.32 50.50 -13.75
C ALA A 36 4.70 49.01 -13.80
N ALA A 37 5.77 48.64 -13.13
CA ALA A 37 6.12 47.25 -12.89
C ALA A 37 5.03 46.63 -11.98
N ILE A 38 4.05 46.00 -12.57
CA ILE A 38 3.10 45.15 -11.84
C ILE A 38 3.89 43.91 -11.46
N SER A 39 4.42 43.89 -10.24
CA SER A 39 4.95 42.67 -9.63
C SER A 39 3.79 41.70 -9.43
N LEU A 40 3.63 40.77 -10.36
CA LEU A 40 2.73 39.63 -10.18
C LEU A 40 3.24 38.82 -8.98
N PHE A 41 2.66 39.04 -7.83
CA PHE A 41 2.78 38.16 -6.69
C PHE A 41 2.15 36.83 -7.09
N VAL A 42 2.95 35.91 -7.65
CA VAL A 42 2.54 34.51 -7.79
C VAL A 42 2.62 33.91 -6.38
N PRO A 43 1.49 33.58 -5.75
CA PRO A 43 1.56 32.92 -4.46
C PRO A 43 2.34 31.62 -4.66
N SER A 44 3.46 31.50 -3.97
CA SER A 44 4.20 30.24 -3.93
C SER A 44 3.24 29.18 -3.38
N ALA A 45 2.86 28.24 -4.22
CA ALA A 45 2.07 27.11 -3.77
C ALA A 45 2.85 26.44 -2.61
N ALA A 46 2.28 26.44 -1.41
CA ALA A 46 2.88 25.76 -0.28
C ALA A 46 3.11 24.30 -0.71
N ALA A 47 4.35 23.84 -0.59
CA ALA A 47 4.68 22.45 -0.91
C ALA A 47 3.77 21.54 -0.11
N ALA A 48 3.15 20.55 -0.78
CA ALA A 48 2.33 19.56 -0.09
C ALA A 48 3.16 18.91 1.04
N PRO A 49 2.57 18.66 2.21
CA PRO A 49 3.29 18.07 3.32
C PRO A 49 3.87 16.72 2.88
N SER A 50 5.14 16.46 3.23
CA SER A 50 5.84 15.22 2.93
C SER A 50 5.81 14.28 4.13
N PRO A 51 5.91 12.95 3.92
CA PRO A 51 6.07 12.00 5.00
C PRO A 51 7.39 12.28 5.73
N ARG A 52 7.38 12.19 7.06
CA ARG A 52 8.54 12.49 7.89
C ARG A 52 8.47 11.78 9.22
N VAL A 53 9.64 11.61 9.84
CA VAL A 53 9.70 11.21 11.25
C VAL A 53 9.11 12.34 12.10
N ASP A 54 8.14 12.02 12.94
CA ASP A 54 7.53 12.93 13.90
C ASP A 54 8.18 12.78 15.28
N ALA A 55 8.41 11.53 15.70
CA ALA A 55 9.13 11.22 16.93
C ALA A 55 9.85 9.87 16.82
N GLU A 56 10.88 9.72 17.66
CA GLU A 56 11.59 8.44 17.81
C GLU A 56 11.83 8.20 19.31
N ARG A 57 11.58 6.97 19.78
CA ARG A 57 11.74 6.57 21.18
C ARG A 57 12.38 5.19 21.29
N PRO A 58 13.37 4.99 22.19
CA PRO A 58 13.95 3.66 22.40
C PRO A 58 12.93 2.70 23.03
N LEU A 59 12.95 1.43 22.58
CA LEU A 59 12.15 0.33 23.12
C LEU A 59 13.01 -0.77 23.78
N GLY A 60 14.32 -0.49 23.95
CA GLY A 60 15.27 -1.44 24.50
C GLY A 60 16.10 -2.13 23.42
N GLY A 61 17.37 -2.40 23.72
CA GLY A 61 18.34 -2.90 22.73
C GLY A 61 18.46 -1.97 21.53
N ARG A 62 18.36 -2.50 20.31
CA ARG A 62 18.34 -1.70 19.08
C ARG A 62 16.93 -1.20 18.70
N ALA A 63 15.91 -1.76 19.33
CA ALA A 63 14.54 -1.49 18.94
C ALA A 63 14.09 -0.07 19.30
N ILE A 64 13.34 0.53 18.40
CA ILE A 64 12.78 1.87 18.57
C ILE A 64 11.29 1.87 18.18
N GLN A 65 10.56 2.80 18.75
CA GLN A 65 9.31 3.29 18.20
C GLN A 65 9.64 4.44 17.25
N LEU A 66 9.16 4.35 16.03
CA LEU A 66 9.27 5.37 15.00
C LEU A 66 7.89 5.89 14.65
N ASP A 67 7.57 7.08 15.11
CA ASP A 67 6.32 7.76 14.80
C ASP A 67 6.49 8.53 13.49
N VAL A 68 5.69 8.21 12.48
CA VAL A 68 5.79 8.77 11.12
C VAL A 68 4.51 9.52 10.77
N PHE A 69 4.64 10.81 10.43
CA PHE A 69 3.53 11.56 9.87
C PHE A 69 3.23 11.10 8.45
N SER A 70 2.00 10.66 8.22
CA SER A 70 1.45 10.31 6.92
C SER A 70 0.62 11.46 6.35
N PRO A 71 1.07 12.15 5.31
CA PRO A 71 0.27 13.13 4.58
C PRO A 71 -1.03 12.54 4.01
N ALA A 72 -0.95 11.33 3.45
CA ALA A 72 -2.11 10.67 2.85
C ALA A 72 -3.24 10.43 3.89
N MET A 73 -2.88 10.08 5.12
CA MET A 73 -3.83 9.88 6.22
C MET A 73 -4.01 11.10 7.11
N ASN A 74 -3.19 12.14 6.92
CA ASN A 74 -3.13 13.36 7.75
C ASN A 74 -3.05 13.05 9.26
N ARG A 75 -2.21 12.09 9.63
CA ARG A 75 -1.99 11.68 11.02
C ARG A 75 -0.62 11.02 11.20
N VAL A 76 -0.18 10.93 12.45
CA VAL A 76 1.01 10.18 12.84
C VAL A 76 0.65 8.70 12.98
N ILE A 77 1.50 7.84 12.42
CA ILE A 77 1.41 6.38 12.51
C ILE A 77 2.61 5.87 13.30
N THR A 78 2.33 5.14 14.36
CA THR A 78 3.37 4.46 15.14
C THR A 78 3.87 3.21 14.42
N ASN A 79 5.19 3.05 14.39
CA ASN A 79 5.84 1.84 13.89
C ASN A 79 6.83 1.34 14.95
N ARG A 80 6.84 0.05 15.24
CA ARG A 80 7.89 -0.60 16.02
C ARG A 80 8.95 -1.07 15.03
N VAL A 81 10.20 -0.70 15.27
CA VAL A 81 11.30 -0.97 14.33
C VAL A 81 12.44 -1.65 15.07
N ILE A 82 12.96 -2.72 14.48
CA ILE A 82 14.21 -3.34 14.88
C ILE A 82 15.20 -3.06 13.76
N PRO A 83 16.11 -2.09 13.91
CA PRO A 83 17.15 -1.81 12.93
C PRO A 83 18.06 -3.02 12.70
N ALA A 84 18.66 -3.11 11.54
CA ALA A 84 19.58 -4.18 11.17
C ALA A 84 20.76 -4.31 12.14
N ALA A 85 21.26 -5.54 12.35
CA ALA A 85 22.39 -5.80 13.23
C ALA A 85 23.74 -5.35 12.64
N GLY A 86 23.84 -5.26 11.32
CA GLY A 86 25.05 -4.84 10.61
C GLY A 86 25.24 -3.32 10.58
N GLY A 87 26.47 -2.89 10.31
CA GLY A 87 26.85 -1.45 10.28
C GLY A 87 26.68 -0.78 8.90
N GLY A 88 26.12 -1.45 7.90
CA GLY A 88 25.96 -0.94 6.52
C GLY A 88 24.51 -0.96 6.05
N PRO A 89 24.26 -0.56 4.79
CA PRO A 89 22.92 -0.62 4.20
C PRO A 89 22.33 -2.02 4.26
N ALA A 90 21.10 -2.14 4.75
CA ALA A 90 20.42 -3.41 4.95
C ALA A 90 19.04 -3.43 4.27
N PRO A 91 18.53 -4.60 3.87
CA PRO A 91 17.16 -4.72 3.37
C PRO A 91 16.13 -4.49 4.47
N THR A 92 14.85 -4.39 4.08
CA THR A 92 13.75 -4.17 5.03
C THR A 92 12.67 -5.21 4.85
N ILE A 93 12.14 -5.73 5.98
CA ILE A 93 10.90 -6.50 6.01
C ILE A 93 9.83 -5.72 6.77
N TYR A 94 8.64 -5.63 6.18
CA TYR A 94 7.44 -5.06 6.78
C TYR A 94 6.54 -6.20 7.26
N LEU A 95 6.23 -6.23 8.56
CA LEU A 95 5.37 -7.24 9.17
C LEU A 95 4.03 -6.61 9.54
N LEU A 96 2.99 -6.96 8.80
CA LEU A 96 1.63 -6.46 9.03
C LEU A 96 0.91 -7.35 10.05
N THR A 97 0.19 -6.71 10.96
CA THR A 97 -0.59 -7.38 12.00
C THR A 97 -1.97 -7.77 11.48
N GLY A 98 -2.61 -8.72 12.15
CA GLY A 98 -3.96 -9.17 11.83
C GLY A 98 -5.05 -8.10 11.97
N ILE A 99 -6.29 -8.53 12.14
CA ILE A 99 -7.50 -7.70 12.04
C ILE A 99 -7.53 -6.50 13.01
N GLY A 100 -6.93 -6.62 14.20
CA GLY A 100 -6.86 -5.55 15.22
C GLY A 100 -5.79 -4.48 14.93
N GLY A 101 -4.95 -4.67 13.91
CA GLY A 101 -3.89 -3.70 13.56
C GLY A 101 -2.84 -3.49 14.65
N GLY A 102 -2.79 -4.33 15.69
CA GLY A 102 -1.86 -4.19 16.82
C GLY A 102 -2.23 -3.07 17.80
N THR A 103 -3.38 -2.43 17.63
CA THR A 103 -3.85 -1.37 18.54
C THR A 103 -4.50 -1.91 19.81
N ASP A 104 -4.83 -3.19 19.79
CA ASP A 104 -5.40 -3.98 20.90
C ASP A 104 -4.33 -4.67 21.76
N GLY A 105 -3.05 -4.44 21.49
CA GLY A 105 -1.94 -5.11 22.17
C GLY A 105 -1.65 -6.51 21.64
N ILE A 106 -2.29 -6.93 20.56
CA ILE A 106 -2.10 -8.23 19.91
C ILE A 106 -1.32 -8.02 18.62
N SER A 107 -0.03 -8.36 18.63
CA SER A 107 0.85 -8.04 17.49
C SER A 107 2.08 -8.95 17.43
N TRP A 108 2.84 -8.84 16.35
CA TRP A 108 4.17 -9.46 16.25
C TRP A 108 5.07 -9.15 17.43
N TRP A 109 4.98 -7.93 17.95
CA TRP A 109 5.82 -7.45 19.04
C TRP A 109 5.44 -8.04 20.40
N ASP A 110 4.14 -8.20 20.62
CA ASP A 110 3.60 -8.55 21.93
C ASP A 110 3.44 -10.08 22.12
N ASP A 111 3.18 -10.81 21.01
CA ASP A 111 2.77 -12.22 21.04
C ASP A 111 3.81 -13.20 20.47
N THR A 112 4.95 -12.68 19.97
CA THR A 112 6.00 -13.52 19.37
C THR A 112 7.39 -13.18 19.90
N ASP A 113 8.35 -14.02 19.57
CA ASP A 113 9.76 -13.79 19.86
C ASP A 113 10.47 -12.90 18.82
N VAL A 114 9.75 -12.14 18.01
CA VAL A 114 10.26 -11.34 16.88
C VAL A 114 11.51 -10.53 17.23
N ARG A 115 11.59 -9.98 18.44
CA ARG A 115 12.76 -9.21 18.91
C ARG A 115 14.00 -10.09 19.07
N HIS A 116 13.83 -11.29 19.59
CA HIS A 116 14.90 -12.28 19.77
C HIS A 116 15.29 -12.88 18.41
N PHE A 117 14.31 -13.26 17.61
CA PHE A 117 14.53 -13.86 16.30
C PHE A 117 15.35 -12.96 15.37
N PHE A 118 15.11 -11.66 15.37
CA PHE A 118 15.84 -10.71 14.53
C PHE A 118 17.03 -10.03 15.22
N ALA A 119 17.39 -10.46 16.44
CA ALA A 119 18.44 -9.83 17.21
C ALA A 119 19.83 -9.81 16.53
N ASP A 120 20.14 -10.81 15.74
CA ASP A 120 21.43 -11.02 15.07
C ASP A 120 21.38 -10.80 13.55
N LYS A 121 20.20 -10.55 12.97
CA LYS A 121 19.99 -10.51 11.52
C LYS A 121 20.23 -9.12 10.93
N ASN A 122 20.87 -9.09 9.77
CA ASN A 122 21.15 -7.86 9.05
C ASN A 122 19.95 -7.42 8.18
N VAL A 123 18.83 -7.14 8.82
CA VAL A 123 17.60 -6.67 8.19
C VAL A 123 16.91 -5.67 9.10
N ASN A 124 16.33 -4.61 8.51
CA ASN A 124 15.42 -3.72 9.22
C ASN A 124 14.04 -4.38 9.28
N VAL A 125 13.49 -4.53 10.48
CA VAL A 125 12.13 -5.07 10.67
C VAL A 125 11.21 -3.92 11.06
N VAL A 126 10.17 -3.69 10.29
CA VAL A 126 9.21 -2.59 10.48
C VAL A 126 7.82 -3.16 10.71
N MET A 127 7.23 -2.86 11.84
CA MET A 127 5.92 -3.32 12.29
C MET A 127 5.00 -2.12 12.48
N PRO A 128 4.22 -1.71 11.47
CA PRO A 128 3.25 -0.63 11.60
C PRO A 128 2.14 -1.01 12.57
N ILE A 129 1.73 -0.04 13.42
CA ILE A 129 0.61 -0.19 14.35
C ILE A 129 -0.56 0.65 13.84
N GLY A 130 -1.70 0.03 13.63
CA GLY A 130 -2.90 0.62 13.06
C GLY A 130 -3.44 -0.18 11.89
N GLY A 131 -4.44 0.37 11.19
CA GLY A 131 -5.06 -0.32 10.06
C GLY A 131 -6.07 -1.40 10.45
N ALA A 132 -6.52 -1.42 11.70
CA ALA A 132 -7.56 -2.33 12.15
C ALA A 132 -8.76 -2.31 11.20
N TYR A 133 -9.19 -3.47 10.72
CA TYR A 133 -10.35 -3.68 9.84
C TYR A 133 -10.30 -2.97 8.47
N THR A 134 -9.15 -2.37 8.08
CA THR A 134 -9.05 -1.55 6.85
C THR A 134 -8.53 -2.30 5.65
N MET A 135 -8.21 -3.57 5.75
CA MET A 135 -7.55 -4.39 4.71
C MET A 135 -6.21 -3.79 4.24
N TYR A 136 -5.60 -2.88 5.01
CA TYR A 136 -4.36 -2.18 4.66
C TYR A 136 -4.34 -1.59 3.25
N THR A 137 -5.48 -1.07 2.78
CA THR A 137 -5.66 -0.51 1.44
C THR A 137 -6.05 0.97 1.49
N ASP A 138 -6.09 1.61 0.32
CA ASP A 138 -6.59 2.98 0.19
C ASP A 138 -8.10 2.95 -0.03
N TRP A 139 -8.85 3.54 0.88
CA TRP A 139 -10.29 3.63 0.80
C TRP A 139 -10.71 4.79 -0.11
N HIS A 140 -11.70 4.58 -0.95
CA HIS A 140 -12.22 5.63 -1.82
C HIS A 140 -12.82 6.80 -1.04
N THR A 141 -13.52 6.49 0.07
CA THR A 141 -14.18 7.48 0.93
C THR A 141 -13.73 7.29 2.37
N ASP A 142 -13.53 8.38 3.09
CA ASP A 142 -13.26 8.33 4.53
C ASP A 142 -14.47 7.74 5.24
N ASP A 143 -14.23 6.82 6.17
CA ASP A 143 -15.29 6.07 6.85
C ASP A 143 -15.59 6.66 8.24
N PRO A 144 -16.85 6.81 8.64
CA PRO A 144 -17.19 7.39 9.95
C PRO A 144 -16.62 6.61 11.16
N ALA A 145 -16.48 5.29 11.05
CA ALA A 145 -15.97 4.45 12.13
C ALA A 145 -14.46 4.20 12.03
N LEU A 146 -13.96 3.92 10.82
CA LEU A 146 -12.56 3.55 10.60
C LEU A 146 -11.68 4.74 10.19
N GLY A 147 -12.29 5.90 9.93
CA GLY A 147 -11.60 7.13 9.59
C GLY A 147 -10.99 7.13 8.18
N ARG A 148 -9.96 7.94 8.01
CA ARG A 148 -9.24 8.08 6.76
C ARG A 148 -8.20 6.97 6.62
N ALA A 149 -8.46 6.00 5.74
CA ALA A 149 -7.58 4.88 5.46
C ALA A 149 -6.90 5.06 4.10
N ARG A 150 -5.59 5.28 4.11
CA ARG A 150 -4.71 5.35 2.92
C ARG A 150 -3.47 4.49 3.17
N TRP A 151 -3.74 3.27 3.62
CA TRP A 151 -2.70 2.34 4.04
C TRP A 151 -1.83 1.82 2.89
N GLN A 152 -2.40 1.64 1.70
CA GLN A 152 -1.62 1.28 0.52
C GLN A 152 -0.60 2.38 0.19
N THR A 153 -1.03 3.64 0.12
CA THR A 153 -0.11 4.78 -0.07
C THR A 153 0.95 4.82 1.03
N TYR A 154 0.55 4.64 2.29
CA TYR A 154 1.49 4.64 3.41
C TYR A 154 2.55 3.54 3.28
N LEU A 155 2.14 2.30 3.06
CA LEU A 155 3.01 1.13 3.04
C LEU A 155 3.87 1.03 1.77
N THR A 156 3.40 1.56 0.65
CA THR A 156 4.13 1.42 -0.63
C THR A 156 4.96 2.65 -1.01
N ALA A 157 4.67 3.82 -0.44
CA ALA A 157 5.33 5.07 -0.77
C ALA A 157 5.86 5.83 0.46
N GLU A 158 5.00 6.18 1.42
CA GLU A 158 5.36 7.10 2.50
C GLU A 158 6.31 6.48 3.51
N LEU A 159 5.93 5.36 4.13
CA LEU A 159 6.74 4.68 5.13
C LEU A 159 8.07 4.18 4.55
N PRO A 160 8.12 3.53 3.37
CA PRO A 160 9.40 3.13 2.80
C PRO A 160 10.37 4.31 2.55
N ALA A 161 9.87 5.45 2.08
CA ALA A 161 10.72 6.63 1.87
C ALA A 161 11.36 7.14 3.18
N VAL A 162 10.58 7.14 4.27
CA VAL A 162 11.07 7.52 5.60
C VAL A 162 12.07 6.50 6.15
N VAL A 163 11.78 5.21 6.02
CA VAL A 163 12.64 4.11 6.48
C VAL A 163 13.95 4.10 5.70
N ASP A 164 13.88 4.25 4.36
CA ASP A 164 15.05 4.30 3.49
C ASP A 164 15.98 5.46 3.86
N ALA A 165 15.41 6.63 4.11
CA ALA A 165 16.18 7.82 4.51
C ALA A 165 16.78 7.66 5.92
N ARG A 166 16.04 7.05 6.88
CA ARG A 166 16.45 6.95 8.28
C ARG A 166 17.51 5.86 8.53
N PHE A 167 17.44 4.74 7.81
CA PHE A 167 18.25 3.55 8.09
C PHE A 167 19.24 3.19 6.97
N ALA A 168 19.39 4.04 5.95
CA ALA A 168 20.28 3.80 4.80
C ALA A 168 20.05 2.40 4.19
N THR A 169 18.84 2.10 3.76
CA THR A 169 18.46 0.76 3.29
C THR A 169 19.02 0.42 1.91
N THR A 170 19.00 -0.86 1.56
CA THR A 170 19.34 -1.33 0.18
C THR A 170 18.19 -1.13 -0.81
N GLY A 171 17.00 -0.71 -0.37
CA GLY A 171 15.78 -0.68 -1.17
C GLY A 171 15.21 -2.06 -1.52
N ARG A 172 15.81 -3.14 -1.04
CA ARG A 172 15.31 -4.51 -1.20
C ARG A 172 14.33 -4.81 -0.08
N ASN A 173 13.05 -4.84 -0.41
CA ASN A 173 12.00 -4.96 0.59
C ASN A 173 11.25 -6.30 0.49
N ALA A 174 10.81 -6.80 1.63
CA ALA A 174 9.81 -7.86 1.76
C ALA A 174 8.60 -7.34 2.55
N ILE A 175 7.46 -7.98 2.36
CA ILE A 175 6.25 -7.74 3.14
C ILE A 175 5.66 -9.09 3.57
N ALA A 176 5.24 -9.18 4.82
CA ALA A 176 4.53 -10.34 5.34
C ALA A 176 3.32 -9.89 6.14
N GLY A 177 2.27 -10.69 6.11
CA GLY A 177 1.04 -10.42 6.85
C GLY A 177 0.42 -11.69 7.40
N VAL A 178 -0.36 -11.53 8.47
CA VAL A 178 -1.11 -12.61 9.11
C VAL A 178 -2.61 -12.38 8.98
N SER A 179 -3.38 -13.45 8.82
CA SER A 179 -4.85 -13.35 8.86
C SER A 179 -5.36 -12.32 7.84
N MET A 180 -6.11 -11.30 8.27
CA MET A 180 -6.55 -10.19 7.41
C MET A 180 -5.42 -9.62 6.56
N SER A 181 -4.28 -9.34 7.16
CA SER A 181 -3.16 -8.73 6.44
C SER A 181 -2.38 -9.69 5.56
N GLY A 182 -2.58 -10.99 5.66
CA GLY A 182 -1.96 -11.96 4.75
C GLY A 182 -2.41 -11.74 3.29
N GLY A 183 -3.72 -11.60 3.08
CA GLY A 183 -4.26 -11.22 1.77
C GLY A 183 -3.85 -9.82 1.34
N SER A 184 -3.85 -8.87 2.30
CA SER A 184 -3.42 -7.49 2.04
C SER A 184 -1.95 -7.38 1.63
N ALA A 185 -1.05 -8.15 2.23
CA ALA A 185 0.37 -8.17 1.86
C ALA A 185 0.56 -8.63 0.41
N VAL A 186 -0.21 -9.64 -0.01
CA VAL A 186 -0.21 -10.11 -1.40
C VAL A 186 -0.74 -9.04 -2.35
N ASP A 187 -1.87 -8.39 -2.03
CA ASP A 187 -2.41 -7.30 -2.84
C ASP A 187 -1.42 -6.13 -2.93
N LEU A 188 -0.82 -5.69 -1.83
CA LEU A 188 0.20 -4.63 -1.82
C LEU A 188 1.40 -4.96 -2.71
N ALA A 189 1.86 -6.22 -2.72
CA ALA A 189 2.95 -6.66 -3.61
C ALA A 189 2.55 -6.66 -5.09
N ILE A 190 1.26 -6.85 -5.39
CA ILE A 190 0.67 -6.77 -6.74
C ILE A 190 0.50 -5.32 -7.18
N GLN A 191 -0.02 -4.45 -6.31
CA GLN A 191 -0.30 -3.03 -6.61
C GLN A 191 1.00 -2.20 -6.71
N ALA A 192 2.07 -2.61 -6.03
CA ALA A 192 3.37 -1.95 -6.08
C ALA A 192 4.48 -2.91 -6.54
N PRO A 193 4.52 -3.33 -7.81
CA PRO A 193 5.35 -4.43 -8.30
C PRO A 193 6.85 -4.21 -8.11
N GLY A 194 7.31 -2.95 -8.09
CA GLY A 194 8.73 -2.60 -7.86
C GLY A 194 9.12 -2.51 -6.39
N ARG A 195 8.16 -2.51 -5.45
CA ARG A 195 8.43 -2.24 -4.03
C ARG A 195 8.93 -3.46 -3.27
N TYR A 196 8.31 -4.62 -3.47
CA TYR A 196 8.57 -5.83 -2.70
C TYR A 196 9.14 -6.94 -3.58
N ARG A 197 10.27 -7.54 -3.18
CA ARG A 197 10.89 -8.70 -3.84
C ARG A 197 10.36 -10.02 -3.32
N ALA A 198 9.90 -10.03 -2.08
CA ALA A 198 9.27 -11.18 -1.44
C ALA A 198 7.98 -10.78 -0.76
N VAL A 199 7.02 -11.68 -0.76
CA VAL A 199 5.77 -11.56 -0.02
C VAL A 199 5.48 -12.86 0.70
N ALA A 200 5.03 -12.77 1.97
CA ALA A 200 4.55 -13.89 2.73
C ALA A 200 3.13 -13.63 3.25
N SER A 201 2.27 -14.63 3.15
CA SER A 201 0.91 -14.65 3.68
C SER A 201 0.76 -15.82 4.63
N TYR A 202 0.56 -15.52 5.92
CA TYR A 202 0.38 -16.52 6.97
C TYR A 202 -1.09 -16.55 7.35
N SER A 203 -1.76 -17.67 7.09
CA SER A 203 -3.20 -17.88 7.31
C SER A 203 -4.06 -16.75 6.73
N GLY A 204 -3.65 -16.22 5.56
CA GLY A 204 -4.38 -15.18 4.85
C GLY A 204 -5.38 -15.73 3.85
N CYS A 205 -6.20 -14.85 3.28
CA CYS A 205 -7.08 -15.20 2.16
C CYS A 205 -6.92 -14.14 1.05
N PRO A 206 -6.04 -14.34 0.06
CA PRO A 206 -5.81 -13.39 -1.02
C PRO A 206 -6.88 -13.48 -2.12
N TRP A 207 -8.15 -13.34 -1.74
CA TRP A 207 -9.33 -13.49 -2.57
C TRP A 207 -10.40 -12.52 -2.10
N SER A 208 -10.92 -11.64 -2.96
CA SER A 208 -11.77 -10.54 -2.52
C SER A 208 -12.95 -10.18 -3.44
N ALA A 209 -13.03 -10.68 -4.67
CA ALA A 209 -13.95 -10.11 -5.66
C ALA A 209 -15.08 -11.03 -6.13
N ASP A 210 -15.08 -12.30 -5.78
CA ASP A 210 -16.25 -13.16 -5.99
C ASP A 210 -17.20 -13.11 -4.78
N THR A 211 -18.31 -13.82 -4.84
CA THR A 211 -19.34 -13.79 -3.79
C THR A 211 -18.78 -14.16 -2.41
N ALA A 212 -17.93 -15.18 -2.31
CA ALA A 212 -17.36 -15.64 -1.06
C ALA A 212 -16.29 -14.67 -0.54
N GLY A 213 -15.38 -14.22 -1.42
CA GLY A 213 -14.35 -13.25 -1.09
C GLY A 213 -14.93 -11.90 -0.65
N VAL A 214 -15.95 -11.41 -1.38
CA VAL A 214 -16.68 -10.19 -1.01
C VAL A 214 -17.32 -10.35 0.38
N ALA A 215 -18.00 -11.44 0.65
CA ALA A 215 -18.67 -11.67 1.93
C ALA A 215 -17.65 -11.72 3.08
N MET A 216 -16.51 -12.40 2.88
CA MET A 216 -15.48 -12.52 3.89
C MET A 216 -14.79 -11.17 4.20
N VAL A 217 -14.41 -10.40 3.19
CA VAL A 217 -13.79 -9.09 3.37
C VAL A 217 -14.78 -8.10 3.97
N ALA A 218 -16.03 -8.08 3.46
CA ALA A 218 -17.08 -7.23 4.00
C ALA A 218 -17.38 -7.52 5.48
N ALA A 219 -17.40 -8.80 5.88
CA ALA A 219 -17.61 -9.19 7.26
C ALA A 219 -16.51 -8.64 8.19
N GLN A 220 -15.25 -8.64 7.76
CA GLN A 220 -14.14 -8.05 8.52
C GLN A 220 -14.31 -6.54 8.69
N VAL A 221 -14.64 -5.83 7.61
CA VAL A 221 -14.88 -4.37 7.64
C VAL A 221 -16.06 -4.03 8.56
N VAL A 222 -17.19 -4.74 8.42
CA VAL A 222 -18.40 -4.54 9.25
C VAL A 222 -18.11 -4.84 10.72
N ARG A 223 -17.31 -5.86 11.03
CA ARG A 223 -16.87 -6.15 12.40
C ARG A 223 -16.16 -4.96 13.05
N GLY A 224 -15.43 -4.15 12.28
CA GLY A 224 -14.81 -2.91 12.72
C GLY A 224 -15.77 -1.70 12.76
N GLY A 225 -17.05 -1.89 12.43
CA GLY A 225 -18.03 -0.81 12.32
C GLY A 225 -17.97 -0.04 10.99
N GLY A 226 -17.10 -0.42 10.08
CA GLY A 226 -16.92 0.24 8.79
C GLY A 226 -17.97 -0.18 7.74
N HIS A 227 -18.07 0.62 6.69
CA HIS A 227 -18.96 0.35 5.56
C HIS A 227 -18.14 -0.15 4.36
N PRO A 228 -18.31 -1.42 3.90
CA PRO A 228 -17.51 -2.00 2.82
C PRO A 228 -17.53 -1.21 1.50
N GLY A 229 -18.62 -0.52 1.22
CA GLY A 229 -18.76 0.34 0.04
C GLY A 229 -17.86 1.58 0.07
N ASN A 230 -17.41 2.03 1.24
CA ASN A 230 -16.47 3.15 1.37
C ASN A 230 -15.04 2.75 0.99
N MET A 231 -14.73 1.45 1.04
CA MET A 231 -13.40 0.93 0.76
C MET A 231 -13.08 1.00 -0.75
N TRP A 232 -13.75 0.20 -1.56
CA TRP A 232 -13.49 0.08 -3.00
C TRP A 232 -14.75 0.29 -3.87
N GLY A 233 -15.74 1.02 -3.33
CA GLY A 233 -17.04 1.19 -3.97
C GLY A 233 -17.96 -0.03 -3.78
N PRO A 234 -18.98 -0.18 -4.64
CA PRO A 234 -19.95 -1.27 -4.51
C PRO A 234 -19.27 -2.65 -4.40
N PRO A 235 -19.64 -3.49 -3.43
CA PRO A 235 -19.07 -4.83 -3.24
C PRO A 235 -19.12 -5.67 -4.52
N GLY A 236 -18.00 -6.31 -4.87
CA GLY A 236 -17.87 -7.08 -6.12
C GLY A 236 -17.68 -6.23 -7.39
N GLY A 237 -17.76 -4.91 -7.28
CA GLY A 237 -17.57 -3.96 -8.39
C GLY A 237 -16.11 -3.85 -8.86
N PRO A 238 -15.85 -2.91 -9.80
CA PRO A 238 -14.52 -2.77 -10.41
C PRO A 238 -13.39 -2.50 -9.41
N GLY A 239 -13.63 -1.73 -8.34
CA GLY A 239 -12.63 -1.49 -7.30
C GLY A 239 -12.25 -2.76 -6.54
N TRP A 240 -13.23 -3.61 -6.20
CA TRP A 240 -13.00 -4.91 -5.58
C TRP A 240 -12.20 -5.84 -6.50
N GLN A 241 -12.54 -5.83 -7.79
CA GLN A 241 -11.83 -6.64 -8.80
C GLN A 241 -10.38 -6.17 -9.01
N ALA A 242 -10.11 -4.86 -8.89
CA ALA A 242 -8.77 -4.31 -8.98
C ALA A 242 -7.86 -4.73 -7.83
N HIS A 243 -8.45 -5.01 -6.66
CA HIS A 243 -7.77 -5.46 -5.44
C HIS A 243 -7.88 -6.98 -5.19
N ASP A 244 -8.35 -7.73 -6.18
CA ASP A 244 -8.43 -9.19 -6.08
C ASP A 244 -7.10 -9.84 -6.48
N ALA A 245 -6.33 -10.25 -5.50
CA ALA A 245 -5.04 -10.89 -5.71
C ALA A 245 -5.16 -12.17 -6.57
N PHE A 246 -6.26 -12.91 -6.46
CA PHE A 246 -6.49 -14.13 -7.25
C PHE A 246 -6.57 -13.81 -8.75
N ARG A 247 -7.22 -12.72 -9.13
CA ARG A 247 -7.31 -12.24 -10.52
C ARG A 247 -5.95 -11.76 -11.04
N HIS A 248 -5.17 -11.12 -10.18
CA HIS A 248 -3.92 -10.47 -10.54
C HIS A 248 -2.67 -11.28 -10.17
N ALA A 249 -2.81 -12.56 -9.84
CA ALA A 249 -1.77 -13.46 -9.38
C ALA A 249 -0.53 -13.50 -10.32
N SER A 250 -0.71 -13.34 -11.63
CA SER A 250 0.40 -13.28 -12.59
C SER A 250 1.40 -12.14 -12.34
N ARG A 251 0.98 -11.04 -11.66
CA ARG A 251 1.86 -9.92 -11.30
C ARG A 251 2.87 -10.27 -10.21
N LEU A 252 2.75 -11.44 -9.60
CA LEU A 252 3.73 -11.98 -8.65
C LEU A 252 4.90 -12.71 -9.33
N ALA A 253 4.87 -12.86 -10.65
CA ALA A 253 5.98 -13.47 -11.38
C ALA A 253 7.32 -12.77 -11.05
N GLY A 254 8.36 -13.57 -10.81
CA GLY A 254 9.69 -13.07 -10.44
C GLY A 254 9.84 -12.63 -8.98
N LYS A 255 8.80 -12.74 -8.15
CA LYS A 255 8.88 -12.51 -6.70
C LYS A 255 9.01 -13.85 -5.96
N THR A 256 9.60 -13.82 -4.78
CA THR A 256 9.49 -14.94 -3.83
C THR A 256 8.14 -14.84 -3.13
N VAL A 257 7.31 -15.85 -3.30
CA VAL A 257 5.98 -15.95 -2.68
C VAL A 257 5.99 -17.11 -1.68
N TYR A 258 5.66 -16.84 -0.43
CA TYR A 258 5.49 -17.84 0.62
C TYR A 258 4.05 -17.76 1.14
N LEU A 259 3.39 -18.90 1.14
CA LEU A 259 2.00 -19.04 1.59
C LEU A 259 1.93 -20.16 2.62
N SER A 260 1.34 -19.90 3.78
CA SER A 260 1.10 -20.93 4.78
C SER A 260 -0.29 -20.80 5.38
N ALA A 261 -0.86 -21.95 5.71
CA ALA A 261 -2.05 -22.09 6.53
C ALA A 261 -2.09 -23.46 7.18
N ALA A 262 -3.04 -23.68 8.07
CA ALA A 262 -3.25 -24.98 8.72
C ALA A 262 -4.73 -25.38 8.69
N SER A 263 -5.01 -26.63 9.08
CA SER A 263 -6.34 -27.24 8.95
C SER A 263 -7.45 -26.64 9.82
N GLY A 264 -7.11 -25.86 10.85
CA GLY A 264 -8.01 -25.45 11.92
C GLY A 264 -8.12 -26.47 13.07
N ILE A 265 -7.42 -27.60 12.98
CA ILE A 265 -7.34 -28.54 14.09
C ILE A 265 -6.21 -28.06 15.02
N PRO A 266 -6.47 -27.81 16.31
CA PRO A 266 -5.41 -27.39 17.23
C PRO A 266 -4.22 -28.37 17.25
N GLY A 267 -3.01 -27.83 17.30
CA GLY A 267 -1.76 -28.60 17.25
C GLY A 267 -0.70 -28.12 18.25
N ALA A 268 0.46 -28.76 18.24
CA ALA A 268 1.53 -28.55 19.21
C ALA A 268 2.15 -27.13 19.16
N ILE A 269 2.08 -26.44 18.04
CA ILE A 269 2.63 -25.09 17.88
C ILE A 269 1.65 -23.98 18.28
N ASP A 270 0.38 -24.33 18.52
CA ASP A 270 -0.61 -23.36 18.94
C ASP A 270 -0.33 -22.84 20.36
N ARG A 271 -0.37 -21.51 20.48
CA ARG A 271 -0.24 -20.82 21.77
C ARG A 271 -1.28 -19.72 21.87
N GLY A 272 -1.85 -19.57 23.07
CA GLY A 272 -2.88 -18.57 23.32
C GLY A 272 -4.24 -18.93 22.74
N TRP A 273 -5.07 -17.93 22.56
CA TRP A 273 -6.40 -18.09 22.00
C TRP A 273 -6.33 -18.22 20.47
N GLY A 274 -7.05 -19.18 19.94
CA GLY A 274 -7.15 -19.41 18.51
C GLY A 274 -8.60 -19.42 18.02
N PHE A 275 -8.79 -19.33 16.70
CA PHE A 275 -10.12 -19.43 16.10
C PHE A 275 -10.12 -20.45 14.95
N PRO A 276 -10.25 -21.74 15.26
CA PRO A 276 -10.18 -22.85 14.29
C PRO A 276 -11.00 -22.66 13.03
N PRO A 277 -12.26 -22.17 13.05
CA PRO A 277 -13.05 -21.96 11.83
C PRO A 277 -12.43 -20.96 10.86
N VAL A 278 -11.77 -19.91 11.37
CA VAL A 278 -11.08 -18.94 10.50
C VAL A 278 -9.85 -19.57 9.87
N GLU A 279 -9.12 -20.42 10.59
CA GLU A 279 -7.97 -21.12 10.02
C GLU A 279 -8.36 -22.08 8.90
N ALA A 280 -9.44 -22.83 9.07
CA ALA A 280 -9.95 -23.73 8.02
C ALA A 280 -10.33 -22.94 6.74
N VAL A 281 -10.93 -21.76 6.89
CA VAL A 281 -11.22 -20.86 5.76
C VAL A 281 -9.92 -20.34 5.13
N ALA A 282 -8.96 -19.90 5.95
CA ALA A 282 -7.69 -19.41 5.47
C ALA A 282 -6.91 -20.50 4.70
N SER A 283 -6.94 -21.75 5.18
CA SER A 283 -6.35 -22.91 4.47
C SER A 283 -6.97 -23.11 3.10
N ALA A 284 -8.28 -23.13 3.02
CA ALA A 284 -8.99 -23.28 1.74
C ALA A 284 -8.63 -22.15 0.75
N CYS A 285 -8.61 -20.89 1.22
CA CYS A 285 -8.21 -19.74 0.41
C CYS A 285 -6.75 -19.83 -0.04
N THR A 286 -5.85 -20.16 0.88
CA THR A 286 -4.40 -20.25 0.62
C THR A 286 -4.12 -21.34 -0.41
N SER A 287 -4.72 -22.52 -0.26
CA SER A 287 -4.56 -23.65 -1.20
C SER A 287 -5.10 -23.31 -2.58
N ALA A 288 -6.28 -22.67 -2.67
CA ALA A 288 -6.84 -22.23 -3.94
C ALA A 288 -5.92 -21.20 -4.64
N PHE A 289 -5.36 -20.26 -3.87
CA PHE A 289 -4.45 -19.26 -4.42
C PHE A 289 -3.11 -19.86 -4.86
N ALA A 290 -2.56 -20.83 -4.09
CA ALA A 290 -1.36 -21.57 -4.48
C ALA A 290 -1.59 -22.36 -5.79
N GLY A 291 -2.74 -23.01 -5.94
CA GLY A 291 -3.16 -23.65 -7.19
C GLY A 291 -3.19 -22.66 -8.35
N ARG A 292 -3.76 -21.46 -8.13
CA ARG A 292 -3.80 -20.40 -9.15
C ARG A 292 -2.42 -19.92 -9.57
N LEU A 293 -1.50 -19.77 -8.63
CA LEU A 293 -0.10 -19.42 -8.93
C LEU A 293 0.60 -20.50 -9.74
N ALA A 294 0.39 -21.77 -9.40
CA ALA A 294 0.92 -22.91 -10.13
C ALA A 294 0.42 -22.96 -11.58
N GLU A 295 -0.90 -22.75 -11.82
CA GLU A 295 -1.47 -22.63 -13.16
C GLU A 295 -0.80 -21.54 -14.00
N LEU A 296 -0.38 -20.45 -13.37
CA LEU A 296 0.26 -19.30 -14.01
C LEU A 296 1.78 -19.44 -14.12
N GLY A 297 2.37 -20.55 -13.64
CA GLY A 297 3.82 -20.75 -13.62
C GLY A 297 4.56 -19.83 -12.64
N VAL A 298 3.88 -19.27 -11.64
CA VAL A 298 4.49 -18.43 -10.60
C VAL A 298 5.03 -19.33 -9.49
N GLY A 299 6.35 -19.34 -9.30
CA GLY A 299 7.02 -20.12 -8.25
C GLY A 299 6.58 -19.68 -6.85
N THR A 300 6.11 -20.65 -6.05
CA THR A 300 5.54 -20.40 -4.72
C THR A 300 5.99 -21.49 -3.75
N VAL A 301 6.39 -21.09 -2.53
CA VAL A 301 6.48 -22.01 -1.39
C VAL A 301 5.10 -22.05 -0.73
N HIS A 302 4.45 -23.21 -0.74
CA HIS A 302 3.15 -23.41 -0.14
C HIS A 302 3.24 -24.48 0.97
N ILE A 303 2.87 -24.09 2.17
CA ILE A 303 2.84 -24.93 3.36
C ILE A 303 1.40 -25.07 3.84
N ASP A 304 0.89 -26.29 3.76
CA ASP A 304 -0.41 -26.68 4.31
C ASP A 304 -0.17 -27.61 5.49
N ARG A 305 -0.48 -27.16 6.73
CA ARG A 305 -0.23 -27.94 7.93
C ARG A 305 -1.47 -28.72 8.33
N PRO A 306 -1.29 -30.00 8.73
CA PRO A 306 -2.40 -30.84 9.18
C PRO A 306 -2.99 -30.38 10.53
N ALA A 307 -2.28 -29.53 11.27
CA ALA A 307 -2.73 -28.97 12.55
C ALA A 307 -2.26 -27.54 12.74
N GLY A 308 -3.11 -26.71 13.35
CA GLY A 308 -2.94 -25.30 13.65
C GLY A 308 -4.31 -24.63 13.71
N ALA A 309 -4.49 -23.66 14.63
CA ALA A 309 -5.78 -23.11 15.02
C ALA A 309 -5.84 -21.57 15.01
N HIS A 310 -5.14 -20.92 14.08
CA HIS A 310 -5.13 -19.46 13.92
C HIS A 310 -4.59 -18.73 15.15
N THR A 311 -3.42 -19.14 15.62
CA THR A 311 -2.79 -18.61 16.84
C THR A 311 -1.47 -17.91 16.54
N TRP A 312 -1.02 -17.05 17.45
CA TRP A 312 0.28 -16.40 17.33
C TRP A 312 1.46 -17.38 17.39
N GLY A 313 1.31 -18.52 18.06
CA GLY A 313 2.30 -19.59 18.01
C GLY A 313 2.49 -20.15 16.60
N GLN A 314 1.40 -20.30 15.85
CA GLN A 314 1.44 -20.70 14.46
C GLN A 314 2.10 -19.61 13.57
N PHE A 315 1.73 -18.35 13.74
CA PHE A 315 2.28 -17.25 12.94
C PHE A 315 3.78 -17.01 13.21
N GLU A 316 4.22 -17.16 14.45
CA GLU A 316 5.64 -17.13 14.80
C GLU A 316 6.41 -18.26 14.08
N TYR A 317 5.87 -19.47 14.13
CA TYR A 317 6.45 -20.60 13.41
C TYR A 317 6.54 -20.31 11.90
N ASP A 318 5.51 -19.75 11.30
CA ASP A 318 5.47 -19.37 9.88
C ASP A 318 6.51 -18.32 9.52
N LEU A 319 6.72 -17.33 10.39
CA LEU A 319 7.74 -16.30 10.21
C LEU A 319 9.15 -16.95 10.19
N HIS A 320 9.42 -17.85 11.13
CA HIS A 320 10.70 -18.55 11.20
C HIS A 320 10.93 -19.44 9.97
N ASP A 321 9.92 -20.22 9.57
CA ASP A 321 9.98 -21.13 8.43
C ASP A 321 10.15 -20.41 7.09
N SER A 322 9.49 -19.27 6.91
CA SER A 322 9.58 -18.45 5.70
C SER A 322 10.89 -17.66 5.58
N TRP A 323 11.55 -17.38 6.72
CA TRP A 323 12.69 -16.48 6.76
C TRP A 323 13.83 -16.85 5.78
N PRO A 324 14.27 -18.11 5.64
CA PRO A 324 15.33 -18.45 4.68
C PRO A 324 14.99 -18.09 3.23
N HIS A 325 13.71 -18.18 2.86
CA HIS A 325 13.23 -17.80 1.52
C HIS A 325 13.20 -16.29 1.33
N ILE A 326 12.70 -15.59 2.34
CA ILE A 326 12.61 -14.11 2.35
C ILE A 326 14.03 -13.52 2.36
N ALA A 327 14.89 -13.97 3.27
CA ALA A 327 16.26 -13.47 3.41
C ALA A 327 17.04 -13.59 2.10
N ARG A 328 16.96 -14.74 1.42
CA ARG A 328 17.60 -14.94 0.11
C ARG A 328 17.08 -13.93 -0.92
N ALA A 329 15.78 -13.67 -0.96
CA ALA A 329 15.17 -12.78 -1.94
C ALA A 329 15.58 -11.32 -1.77
N ILE A 330 15.77 -10.87 -0.53
CA ILE A 330 16.15 -9.49 -0.22
C ILE A 330 17.65 -9.31 0.04
N GLY A 331 18.42 -10.41 0.17
CA GLY A 331 19.85 -10.39 0.43
C GLY A 331 20.17 -9.98 1.88
N ALA A 332 19.42 -10.52 2.82
CA ALA A 332 19.63 -10.36 4.27
C ALA A 332 20.54 -11.42 4.84
#